data_cba79df31b60b80bde00b059d37fe233
#
_entry.id   cba79df31b60b80bde00b059d37fe233
#
_cell.length_a   1.000
_cell.length_b   1.000
_cell.length_c   1.000
_cell.angle_alpha   90.00
_cell.angle_beta   90.00
_cell.angle_gamma   90.00
#
_symmetry.space_group_name_H-M   'P 1'
#
loop_
_entity.id
_entity.type
_entity.pdbx_description
1 polymer ?
#
loop_
_entity_poly.entity_id
_entity_poly.type
_entity_poly.pdbx_seq_one_letter_code
_entity_poly.pdbx_strand_id
1 'polypeptide(L)'
;VIGTACTGCGVCVEKCPFKAIEKIEEEREVKDLSAYKDVWVFAEQRDGVIMPVVFELLGEGKKLAAEVGCKLCAVLCGKDVEGLADQLFEYGADKVYVADHEELATYRTDAYTKVINDAIEAYKPEIVLLGATHIGRDLGPCLAVKANTGLTADCTRLEIDPEDKKIKQTRPAFGGNLMATIVCPN
;
A
#
# COMPACT_ATOMS: atom_id res chain seq x y z
N VAL A 1 -31.45 -6.58 15.90
CA VAL A 1 -30.03 -6.92 15.79
C VAL A 1 -29.86 -7.83 14.57
N ILE A 2 -29.03 -7.42 13.65
CA ILE A 2 -28.74 -8.18 12.43
C ILE A 2 -27.69 -9.23 12.79
N GLY A 3 -27.97 -10.51 12.51
CA GLY A 3 -27.06 -11.61 12.88
C GLY A 3 -25.84 -11.72 11.97
N THR A 4 -24.88 -12.57 12.36
CA THR A 4 -23.60 -12.79 11.67
C THR A 4 -23.72 -13.34 10.24
N ALA A 5 -24.90 -13.87 9.85
CA ALA A 5 -25.19 -14.35 8.50
C ALA A 5 -25.58 -13.23 7.52
N CYS A 6 -25.63 -11.97 7.97
CA CYS A 6 -25.99 -10.84 7.13
C CYS A 6 -24.83 -10.48 6.18
N THR A 7 -25.12 -10.39 4.88
CA THR A 7 -24.15 -10.00 3.85
C THR A 7 -24.12 -8.49 3.59
N GLY A 8 -24.92 -7.68 4.29
CA GLY A 8 -25.01 -6.24 4.07
C GLY A 8 -25.66 -5.80 2.76
N CYS A 9 -26.36 -6.69 2.06
CA CYS A 9 -26.91 -6.41 0.72
C CYS A 9 -28.02 -5.33 0.65
N GLY A 10 -28.55 -4.86 1.79
CA GLY A 10 -29.56 -3.80 1.86
C GLY A 10 -31.01 -4.20 1.49
N VAL A 11 -31.25 -5.37 0.95
CA VAL A 11 -32.58 -5.81 0.50
C VAL A 11 -33.65 -5.77 1.63
N CYS A 12 -33.25 -6.05 2.87
CA CYS A 12 -34.14 -5.99 4.02
C CYS A 12 -34.62 -4.55 4.34
N VAL A 13 -33.87 -3.52 3.99
CA VAL A 13 -34.26 -2.10 4.20
C VAL A 13 -35.45 -1.76 3.30
N GLU A 14 -35.36 -2.11 2.04
CA GLU A 14 -36.44 -1.85 1.05
C GLU A 14 -37.70 -2.70 1.29
N LYS A 15 -37.50 -3.95 1.75
CA LYS A 15 -38.59 -4.92 1.94
C LYS A 15 -39.26 -4.84 3.31
N CYS A 16 -38.76 -4.04 4.24
CA CYS A 16 -39.32 -3.92 5.57
C CYS A 16 -40.66 -3.17 5.53
N PRO A 17 -41.81 -3.83 5.78
CA PRO A 17 -43.13 -3.19 5.71
C PRO A 17 -43.29 -2.10 6.79
N PHE A 18 -42.56 -2.17 7.86
CA PHE A 18 -42.62 -1.22 8.97
C PHE A 18 -41.54 -0.13 8.89
N LYS A 19 -40.67 -0.14 7.86
CA LYS A 19 -39.53 0.76 7.73
C LYS A 19 -38.66 0.84 9.00
N ALA A 20 -38.56 -0.28 9.72
CA ALA A 20 -37.85 -0.39 11.00
C ALA A 20 -36.37 -0.75 10.84
N ILE A 21 -35.86 -0.78 9.61
CA ILE A 21 -34.47 -1.09 9.30
C ILE A 21 -33.88 0.12 8.56
N GLU A 22 -32.89 0.72 9.17
CA GLU A 22 -32.10 1.81 8.57
C GLU A 22 -30.72 1.29 8.20
N LYS A 23 -30.20 1.69 7.06
CA LYS A 23 -28.82 1.49 6.67
C LYS A 23 -28.04 2.68 7.24
N ILE A 24 -27.22 2.39 8.24
CA ILE A 24 -26.27 3.39 8.72
C ILE A 24 -25.16 3.44 7.67
N GLU A 25 -25.11 4.48 6.88
CA GLU A 25 -23.97 4.79 6.03
C GLU A 25 -23.00 5.58 6.93
N GLU A 26 -21.90 4.92 7.32
CA GLU A 26 -20.79 5.66 7.90
C GLU A 26 -20.27 6.60 6.80
N GLU A 27 -20.46 7.89 7.00
CA GLU A 27 -19.78 8.89 6.17
C GLU A 27 -18.28 8.64 6.35
N ARG A 28 -17.66 8.08 5.33
CA ARG A 28 -16.21 7.96 5.30
C ARG A 28 -15.68 9.38 5.27
N GLU A 29 -14.96 9.76 6.30
CA GLU A 29 -14.23 11.02 6.28
C GLU A 29 -13.36 11.03 5.02
N VAL A 30 -13.68 11.94 4.12
CA VAL A 30 -12.86 12.17 2.92
C VAL A 30 -11.58 12.83 3.45
N LYS A 31 -10.52 12.04 3.52
CA LYS A 31 -9.20 12.57 3.87
C LYS A 31 -8.79 13.63 2.86
N ASP A 32 -8.27 14.74 3.34
CA ASP A 32 -7.57 15.68 2.46
C ASP A 32 -6.25 15.04 2.01
N LEU A 33 -6.22 14.60 0.76
CA LEU A 33 -5.07 13.94 0.15
C LEU A 33 -4.08 14.93 -0.46
N SER A 34 -4.35 16.23 -0.43
CA SER A 34 -3.49 17.26 -1.05
C SER A 34 -2.07 17.32 -0.48
N ALA A 35 -1.89 16.84 0.77
CA ALA A 35 -0.60 16.78 1.43
C ALA A 35 0.18 15.50 1.12
N TYR A 36 -0.45 14.52 0.47
CA TYR A 36 0.18 13.24 0.13
C TYR A 36 0.88 13.36 -1.21
N LYS A 37 2.13 12.93 -1.25
CA LYS A 37 2.92 12.90 -2.48
C LYS A 37 4.09 11.94 -2.32
N ASP A 38 4.75 11.64 -3.42
CA ASP A 38 5.86 10.72 -3.56
C ASP A 38 5.41 9.24 -3.66
N VAL A 39 6.15 8.50 -4.45
CA VAL A 39 5.99 7.06 -4.59
C VAL A 39 7.02 6.38 -3.70
N TRP A 40 6.55 5.50 -2.82
CA TRP A 40 7.42 4.75 -1.92
C TRP A 40 7.49 3.29 -2.32
N VAL A 41 8.68 2.72 -2.17
CA VAL A 41 8.93 1.28 -2.31
C VAL A 41 9.42 0.75 -0.97
N PHE A 42 8.77 -0.28 -0.46
CA PHE A 42 9.31 -1.03 0.67
C PHE A 42 10.52 -1.84 0.20
N ALA A 43 11.69 -1.47 0.71
CA ALA A 43 12.95 -2.14 0.39
C ALA A 43 13.11 -3.38 1.27
N GLU A 44 12.45 -4.48 0.86
CA GLU A 44 12.59 -5.76 1.56
C GLU A 44 14.04 -6.22 1.52
N GLN A 45 14.59 -6.53 2.67
CA GLN A 45 15.92 -7.11 2.83
C GLN A 45 15.86 -8.33 3.74
N ARG A 46 16.81 -9.23 3.58
CA ARG A 46 17.00 -10.39 4.45
C ARG A 46 18.49 -10.56 4.72
N ASP A 47 18.84 -10.59 5.99
CA ASP A 47 20.21 -10.79 6.43
C ASP A 47 21.21 -9.82 5.76
N GLY A 48 20.82 -8.54 5.60
CA GLY A 48 21.65 -7.53 4.97
C GLY A 48 21.74 -7.60 3.44
N VAL A 49 20.82 -8.31 2.79
CA VAL A 49 20.75 -8.41 1.33
C VAL A 49 19.41 -7.90 0.82
N ILE A 50 19.42 -6.90 -0.06
CA ILE A 50 18.22 -6.41 -0.73
C ILE A 50 17.64 -7.52 -1.62
N MET A 51 16.35 -7.76 -1.51
CA MET A 51 15.67 -8.76 -2.32
C MET A 51 15.50 -8.28 -3.77
N PRO A 52 15.68 -9.16 -4.77
CA PRO A 52 15.60 -8.77 -6.19
C PRO A 52 14.33 -8.04 -6.59
N VAL A 53 13.18 -8.39 -6.01
CA VAL A 53 11.89 -7.75 -6.25
C VAL A 53 11.92 -6.24 -5.97
N VAL A 54 12.76 -5.78 -5.07
CA VAL A 54 12.89 -4.35 -4.73
C VAL A 54 13.38 -3.55 -5.94
N PHE A 55 14.32 -4.08 -6.69
CA PHE A 55 14.86 -3.42 -7.90
C PHE A 55 13.82 -3.34 -9.01
N GLU A 56 12.97 -4.37 -9.14
CA GLU A 56 11.83 -4.33 -10.06
C GLU A 56 10.82 -3.26 -9.64
N LEU A 57 10.50 -3.18 -8.34
CA LEU A 57 9.60 -2.16 -7.79
C LEU A 57 10.15 -0.75 -7.93
N LEU A 58 11.46 -0.54 -7.76
CA LEU A 58 12.09 0.75 -7.99
C LEU A 58 11.97 1.16 -9.48
N GLY A 59 12.17 0.21 -10.39
CA GLY A 59 11.97 0.45 -11.82
C GLY A 59 10.55 0.86 -12.18
N GLU A 60 9.54 0.19 -11.61
CA GLU A 60 8.13 0.53 -11.82
C GLU A 60 7.74 1.83 -11.09
N GLY A 61 8.17 1.97 -9.84
CA GLY A 61 7.94 3.19 -9.05
C GLY A 61 8.50 4.45 -9.71
N LYS A 62 9.65 4.33 -10.41
CA LYS A 62 10.23 5.45 -11.16
C LYS A 62 9.35 5.91 -12.33
N LYS A 63 8.69 5.00 -13.03
CA LYS A 63 7.72 5.34 -14.08
C LYS A 63 6.52 6.07 -13.49
N LEU A 64 5.92 5.51 -12.42
CA LEU A 64 4.79 6.12 -11.73
C LEU A 64 5.14 7.52 -11.19
N ALA A 65 6.29 7.66 -10.54
CA ALA A 65 6.76 8.94 -10.01
C ALA A 65 6.95 10.00 -11.11
N ALA A 66 7.45 9.59 -12.29
CA ALA A 66 7.59 10.48 -13.43
C ALA A 66 6.23 10.93 -14.00
N GLU A 67 5.22 10.06 -14.04
CA GLU A 67 3.87 10.37 -14.52
C GLU A 67 3.11 11.33 -13.59
N VAL A 68 3.32 11.18 -12.26
CA VAL A 68 2.73 12.08 -11.25
C VAL A 68 3.55 13.35 -11.08
N GLY A 69 4.84 13.32 -11.39
CA GLY A 69 5.75 14.47 -11.21
C GLY A 69 6.25 14.60 -9.76
N CYS A 70 6.52 13.49 -9.10
CA CYS A 70 6.95 13.41 -7.72
C CYS A 70 8.27 12.61 -7.58
N LYS A 71 8.74 12.40 -6.35
CA LYS A 71 9.96 11.64 -6.07
C LYS A 71 9.67 10.16 -5.89
N LEU A 72 10.66 9.34 -6.28
CA LEU A 72 10.72 7.94 -5.88
C LEU A 72 11.50 7.81 -4.59
N CYS A 73 10.89 7.27 -3.56
CA CYS A 73 11.53 7.04 -2.27
C CYS A 73 11.54 5.54 -1.94
N ALA A 74 12.52 5.11 -1.16
CA ALA A 74 12.55 3.76 -0.59
C ALA A 74 12.45 3.82 0.94
N VAL A 75 11.82 2.81 1.54
CA VAL A 75 11.77 2.61 2.99
C VAL A 75 12.50 1.32 3.32
N LEU A 76 13.59 1.42 4.05
CA LEU A 76 14.46 0.34 4.44
C LEU A 76 14.40 0.15 5.95
N CYS A 77 14.07 -1.04 6.41
CA CYS A 77 13.99 -1.39 7.82
C CYS A 77 14.92 -2.56 8.12
N GLY A 78 15.62 -2.50 9.24
CA GLY A 78 16.48 -3.59 9.67
C GLY A 78 17.42 -3.21 10.82
N LYS A 79 18.45 -4.00 10.99
CA LYS A 79 19.59 -3.72 11.86
C LYS A 79 20.87 -3.72 11.02
N ASP A 80 21.72 -2.72 11.23
CA ASP A 80 22.97 -2.54 10.49
C ASP A 80 22.74 -2.46 8.95
N VAL A 81 21.66 -1.80 8.52
CA VAL A 81 21.22 -1.76 7.12
C VAL A 81 21.53 -0.45 6.39
N GLU A 82 22.07 0.57 7.06
CA GLU A 82 22.36 1.87 6.44
C GLU A 82 23.19 1.76 5.16
N GLY A 83 24.18 0.86 5.13
CA GLY A 83 25.04 0.64 3.96
C GLY A 83 24.31 0.09 2.73
N LEU A 84 23.09 -0.41 2.88
CA LEU A 84 22.27 -0.89 1.74
C LEU A 84 21.59 0.27 0.99
N ALA A 85 21.55 1.46 1.56
CA ALA A 85 20.92 2.62 0.95
C ALA A 85 21.58 3.00 -0.39
N ASP A 86 22.89 2.84 -0.51
CA ASP A 86 23.64 3.16 -1.73
C ASP A 86 23.13 2.35 -2.94
N GLN A 87 22.81 1.07 -2.73
CA GLN A 87 22.23 0.23 -3.78
C GLN A 87 20.87 0.76 -4.23
N LEU A 88 20.03 1.25 -3.30
CA LEU A 88 18.71 1.78 -3.64
C LEU A 88 18.83 3.09 -4.45
N PHE A 89 19.81 3.93 -4.15
CA PHE A 89 20.13 5.12 -4.95
C PHE A 89 20.61 4.75 -6.35
N GLU A 90 21.48 3.76 -6.49
CA GLU A 90 21.95 3.27 -7.81
C GLU A 90 20.79 2.80 -8.70
N TYR A 91 19.74 2.22 -8.11
CA TYR A 91 18.54 1.78 -8.82
C TYR A 91 17.47 2.88 -8.96
N GLY A 92 17.80 4.10 -8.58
CA GLY A 92 17.05 5.30 -8.95
C GLY A 92 16.11 5.85 -7.89
N ALA A 93 16.25 5.45 -6.63
CA ALA A 93 15.59 6.14 -5.53
C ALA A 93 16.16 7.57 -5.38
N ASP A 94 15.29 8.56 -5.26
CA ASP A 94 15.68 9.95 -4.98
C ASP A 94 15.93 10.18 -3.49
N LYS A 95 15.34 9.33 -2.64
CA LYS A 95 15.43 9.40 -1.19
C LYS A 95 15.26 8.01 -0.58
N VAL A 96 16.00 7.75 0.48
CA VAL A 96 15.86 6.52 1.25
C VAL A 96 15.58 6.88 2.71
N TYR A 97 14.49 6.35 3.25
CA TYR A 97 14.17 6.41 4.66
C TYR A 97 14.69 5.13 5.30
N VAL A 98 15.62 5.26 6.22
CA VAL A 98 16.22 4.12 6.91
C VAL A 98 15.75 4.09 8.36
N ALA A 99 15.20 2.95 8.76
CA ALA A 99 14.90 2.64 10.14
C ALA A 99 15.85 1.52 10.57
N ASP A 100 16.95 1.91 11.20
CA ASP A 100 17.98 0.98 11.69
C ASP A 100 17.86 0.83 13.20
N HIS A 101 17.46 -0.35 13.65
CA HIS A 101 17.27 -0.63 15.07
C HIS A 101 17.35 -2.13 15.36
N GLU A 102 17.83 -2.50 16.54
CA GLU A 102 17.98 -3.90 16.95
C GLU A 102 16.66 -4.70 16.91
N GLU A 103 15.55 -4.07 17.27
CA GLU A 103 14.21 -4.68 17.21
C GLU A 103 13.73 -5.02 15.80
N LEU A 104 14.40 -4.48 14.79
CA LEU A 104 14.12 -4.72 13.37
C LEU A 104 15.10 -5.72 12.74
N ALA A 105 16.00 -6.33 13.53
CA ALA A 105 16.97 -7.32 13.04
C ALA A 105 16.27 -8.52 12.36
N THR A 106 15.14 -8.93 12.88
CA THR A 106 14.30 -9.99 12.30
C THR A 106 12.94 -9.44 11.99
N TYR A 107 12.38 -9.78 10.82
CA TYR A 107 11.04 -9.36 10.46
C TYR A 107 10.01 -9.79 11.50
N ARG A 108 9.26 -8.84 11.99
CA ARG A 108 8.04 -9.02 12.80
C ARG A 108 6.99 -8.04 12.30
N THR A 109 5.82 -8.55 12.02
CA THR A 109 4.72 -7.78 11.42
C THR A 109 4.38 -6.52 12.22
N ASP A 110 4.28 -6.64 13.53
CA ASP A 110 3.91 -5.54 14.43
C ASP A 110 4.96 -4.42 14.45
N ALA A 111 6.24 -4.78 14.59
CA ALA A 111 7.35 -3.82 14.65
C ALA A 111 7.51 -3.07 13.32
N TYR A 112 7.54 -3.81 12.21
CA TYR A 112 7.66 -3.23 10.87
C TYR A 112 6.44 -2.38 10.51
N THR A 113 5.21 -2.86 10.80
CA THR A 113 3.99 -2.09 10.59
C THR A 113 4.01 -0.79 11.36
N LYS A 114 4.43 -0.82 12.63
CA LYS A 114 4.51 0.41 13.44
C LYS A 114 5.45 1.42 12.83
N VAL A 115 6.69 1.03 12.56
CA VAL A 115 7.73 1.94 12.06
C VAL A 115 7.36 2.53 10.70
N ILE A 116 6.87 1.70 9.78
CA ILE A 116 6.49 2.16 8.44
C ILE A 116 5.23 3.03 8.50
N ASN A 117 4.24 2.69 9.34
CA ASN A 117 3.07 3.53 9.50
C ASN A 117 3.41 4.89 10.11
N ASP A 118 4.27 4.95 11.13
CA ASP A 118 4.74 6.20 11.71
C ASP A 118 5.42 7.08 10.63
N ALA A 119 6.19 6.47 9.74
CA ALA A 119 6.80 7.16 8.61
C ALA A 119 5.75 7.62 7.57
N ILE A 120 4.73 6.80 7.26
CA ILE A 120 3.62 7.18 6.37
C ILE A 120 2.87 8.38 6.93
N GLU A 121 2.57 8.40 8.22
CA GLU A 121 1.89 9.53 8.87
C GLU A 121 2.72 10.81 8.85
N ALA A 122 4.04 10.69 9.03
CA ALA A 122 4.94 11.83 9.07
C ALA A 122 5.22 12.43 7.68
N TYR A 123 5.39 11.59 6.67
CA TYR A 123 5.85 12.00 5.34
C TYR A 123 4.79 11.93 4.24
N LYS A 124 3.66 11.27 4.51
CA LYS A 124 2.47 11.22 3.65
C LYS A 124 2.75 10.82 2.19
N PRO A 125 3.24 9.61 1.94
CA PRO A 125 3.38 9.11 0.57
C PRO A 125 2.00 8.94 -0.08
N GLU A 126 1.90 9.21 -1.38
CA GLU A 126 0.69 9.01 -2.17
C GLU A 126 0.52 7.53 -2.57
N ILE A 127 1.62 6.88 -2.91
CA ILE A 127 1.64 5.49 -3.36
C ILE A 127 2.70 4.73 -2.56
N VAL A 128 2.34 3.54 -2.06
CA VAL A 128 3.29 2.63 -1.41
C VAL A 128 3.28 1.28 -2.14
N LEU A 129 4.43 0.87 -2.67
CA LEU A 129 4.62 -0.39 -3.37
C LEU A 129 5.33 -1.39 -2.47
N LEU A 130 4.78 -2.60 -2.42
CA LEU A 130 5.37 -3.75 -1.72
C LEU A 130 5.50 -4.93 -2.68
N GLY A 131 6.55 -5.73 -2.53
CA GLY A 131 6.70 -6.97 -3.29
C GLY A 131 5.63 -8.00 -2.91
N ALA A 132 5.18 -8.80 -3.86
CA ALA A 132 4.25 -9.91 -3.60
C ALA A 132 4.96 -11.14 -2.99
N THR A 133 5.87 -10.88 -2.07
CA THR A 133 6.61 -11.87 -1.27
C THR A 133 5.77 -12.31 -0.06
N HIS A 134 6.27 -13.27 0.71
CA HIS A 134 5.62 -13.64 1.98
C HIS A 134 5.56 -12.46 2.95
N ILE A 135 6.65 -11.68 3.07
CA ILE A 135 6.69 -10.49 3.93
C ILE A 135 5.76 -9.40 3.42
N GLY A 136 5.79 -9.09 2.12
CA GLY A 136 4.93 -8.06 1.57
C GLY A 136 3.44 -8.38 1.65
N ARG A 137 3.07 -9.67 1.50
CA ARG A 137 1.68 -10.14 1.67
C ARG A 137 1.20 -10.11 3.11
N ASP A 138 2.10 -10.21 4.08
CA ASP A 138 1.80 -10.09 5.49
C ASP A 138 1.75 -8.61 5.94
N LEU A 139 2.73 -7.82 5.53
CA LEU A 139 2.88 -6.42 5.90
C LEU A 139 1.84 -5.50 5.23
N GLY A 140 1.58 -5.70 3.94
CA GLY A 140 0.71 -4.83 3.15
C GLY A 140 -0.69 -4.63 3.72
N PRO A 141 -1.44 -5.70 4.08
CA PRO A 141 -2.75 -5.56 4.70
C PRO A 141 -2.71 -4.80 6.04
N CYS A 142 -1.67 -5.02 6.84
CA CYS A 142 -1.52 -4.34 8.12
C CYS A 142 -1.31 -2.83 7.95
N LEU A 143 -0.48 -2.44 6.98
CA LEU A 143 -0.27 -1.04 6.62
C LEU A 143 -1.53 -0.40 6.05
N ALA A 144 -2.24 -1.10 5.14
CA ALA A 144 -3.46 -0.58 4.53
C ALA A 144 -4.55 -0.28 5.59
N VAL A 145 -4.72 -1.17 6.56
CA VAL A 145 -5.65 -0.95 7.68
C VAL A 145 -5.22 0.24 8.54
N LYS A 146 -3.93 0.34 8.87
CA LYS A 146 -3.42 1.45 9.70
C LYS A 146 -3.52 2.80 8.99
N ALA A 147 -3.15 2.84 7.72
CA ALA A 147 -3.25 4.05 6.90
C ALA A 147 -4.71 4.38 6.49
N ASN A 148 -5.68 3.50 6.79
CA ASN A 148 -7.07 3.61 6.37
C ASN A 148 -7.20 3.83 4.86
N THR A 149 -6.55 2.95 4.08
CA THR A 149 -6.55 2.97 2.62
C THR A 149 -6.86 1.59 2.04
N GLY A 150 -7.03 1.52 0.73
CA GLY A 150 -7.19 0.26 0.01
C GLY A 150 -5.86 -0.43 -0.27
N LEU A 151 -5.93 -1.73 -0.54
CA LEU A 151 -4.79 -2.54 -0.99
C LEU A 151 -5.23 -3.43 -2.14
N THR A 152 -4.44 -3.48 -3.19
CA THR A 152 -4.61 -4.45 -4.26
C THR A 152 -3.40 -5.37 -4.30
N ALA A 153 -3.62 -6.65 -4.03
CA ALA A 153 -2.57 -7.66 -4.07
C ALA A 153 -2.40 -8.26 -5.47
N ASP A 154 -1.19 -8.71 -5.77
CA ASP A 154 -0.84 -9.44 -7.00
C ASP A 154 -1.13 -8.66 -8.28
N CYS A 155 -0.86 -7.36 -8.26
CA CYS A 155 -0.98 -6.52 -9.45
C CYS A 155 0.02 -6.95 -10.52
N THR A 156 -0.44 -7.00 -11.76
CA THR A 156 0.38 -7.28 -12.94
C THR A 156 0.58 -6.04 -13.81
N ARG A 157 -0.16 -4.97 -13.53
CA ARG A 157 -0.06 -3.69 -14.24
C ARG A 157 -0.45 -2.55 -13.31
N LEU A 158 0.34 -1.50 -13.30
CA LEU A 158 0.13 -0.26 -12.58
C LEU A 158 0.17 0.90 -13.58
N GLU A 159 -0.78 1.82 -13.49
CA GLU A 159 -0.89 2.97 -14.38
C GLU A 159 -1.44 4.17 -13.59
N ILE A 160 -1.05 5.37 -13.98
CA ILE A 160 -1.67 6.60 -13.48
C ILE A 160 -2.79 7.02 -14.42
N ASP A 161 -3.97 7.26 -13.88
CA ASP A 161 -5.06 7.83 -14.65
C ASP A 161 -4.68 9.26 -15.11
N PRO A 162 -4.77 9.56 -16.41
CA PRO A 162 -4.42 10.88 -16.90
C PRO A 162 -5.36 12.00 -16.42
N GLU A 163 -6.61 11.67 -16.07
CA GLU A 163 -7.63 12.64 -15.70
C GLU A 163 -7.56 13.00 -14.21
N ASP A 164 -7.62 12.00 -13.32
CA ASP A 164 -7.68 12.23 -11.87
C ASP A 164 -6.36 11.95 -11.14
N LYS A 165 -5.33 11.52 -11.89
CA LYS A 165 -3.98 11.18 -11.39
C LYS A 165 -3.93 10.06 -10.36
N LYS A 166 -5.00 9.30 -10.20
CA LYS A 166 -5.03 8.15 -9.30
C LYS A 166 -4.37 6.93 -9.92
N ILE A 167 -3.80 6.09 -9.05
CA ILE A 167 -3.21 4.83 -9.48
C ILE A 167 -4.30 3.80 -9.82
N LYS A 168 -4.25 3.26 -11.03
CA LYS A 168 -5.02 2.10 -11.49
C LYS A 168 -4.19 0.85 -11.30
N GLN A 169 -4.76 -0.11 -10.59
CA GLN A 169 -4.09 -1.34 -10.18
C GLN A 169 -4.82 -2.52 -10.82
N THR A 170 -4.20 -3.16 -11.81
CA THR A 170 -4.81 -4.26 -12.55
C THR A 170 -4.25 -5.59 -12.07
N ARG A 171 -5.14 -6.52 -11.75
CA ARG A 171 -4.79 -7.87 -11.28
C ARG A 171 -5.63 -8.94 -11.98
N PRO A 172 -5.11 -10.16 -12.13
CA PRO A 172 -5.92 -11.30 -12.54
C PRO A 172 -6.98 -11.64 -11.48
N ALA A 173 -8.17 -11.97 -11.94
CA ALA A 173 -9.28 -12.44 -11.12
C ALA A 173 -9.83 -13.74 -11.69
N PHE A 174 -10.58 -14.49 -10.87
CA PHE A 174 -11.24 -15.74 -11.27
C PHE A 174 -10.32 -16.71 -12.01
N GLY A 175 -9.17 -17.03 -11.42
CA GLY A 175 -8.19 -17.95 -12.01
C GLY A 175 -7.48 -17.42 -13.26
N GLY A 176 -7.43 -16.11 -13.44
CA GLY A 176 -6.76 -15.44 -14.56
C GLY A 176 -7.64 -15.23 -15.81
N ASN A 177 -8.90 -15.63 -15.76
CA ASN A 177 -9.83 -15.47 -16.90
C ASN A 177 -10.31 -14.04 -17.09
N LEU A 178 -10.24 -13.21 -16.07
CA LEU A 178 -10.62 -11.81 -16.10
C LEU A 178 -9.52 -10.95 -15.49
N MET A 179 -9.38 -9.73 -15.99
CA MET A 179 -8.52 -8.71 -15.40
C MET A 179 -9.40 -7.68 -14.71
N ALA A 180 -9.16 -7.49 -13.41
CA ALA A 180 -9.83 -6.49 -12.61
C ALA A 180 -8.93 -5.28 -12.44
N THR A 181 -9.41 -4.09 -12.82
CA THR A 181 -8.73 -2.82 -12.56
C THR A 181 -9.40 -2.14 -11.38
N ILE A 182 -8.63 -1.83 -10.37
CA ILE A 182 -9.08 -1.31 -9.08
C ILE A 182 -8.47 0.07 -8.88
N VAL A 183 -9.26 0.99 -8.34
CA VAL A 183 -8.81 2.30 -7.88
C VAL A 183 -9.17 2.41 -6.40
N CYS A 184 -8.21 2.75 -5.57
CA CYS A 184 -8.45 3.02 -4.16
C CYS A 184 -8.91 4.49 -4.03
N PRO A 185 -10.07 4.75 -3.40
CA PRO A 185 -10.59 6.11 -3.31
C PRO A 185 -9.86 6.99 -2.29
N ASN A 186 -9.14 6.35 -1.35
CA ASN A 186 -8.44 7.02 -0.24
C ASN A 186 -6.97 6.64 -0.24
#